data_f51ca0727415e30b9831cfabf0797d7f
#
_entry.id   f51ca0727415e30b9831cfabf0797d7f
#
_cell.length_a   1.000
_cell.length_b   1.000
_cell.length_c   1.000
_cell.angle_alpha   90.00
_cell.angle_beta   90.00
_cell.angle_gamma   90.00
#
_symmetry.space_group_name_H-M   'P 1'
#
loop_
_entity.id
_entity.type
_entity.pdbx_description
1 polymer ?
#
loop_
_entity_poly.entity_id
_entity_poly.type
_entity_poly.pdbx_seq_one_letter_code
_entity_poly.pdbx_strand_id
1 'polypeptide(L)'
;YYPDALPLTIKLTFDPASGKLYGGQCVGYEGVDKRIDQIALIIKNGGTVYDLMKVEHTYAPPFSSAKDPIAIAGYTANNIISGAMPIVTWRQIAGADLSDILLLDVRIREEHAFGAIPGSVNIPLEELRSRLGELPHNKAIYVYCAVGLRGYLAVKILSGHGFRNVKNLSGGYKTYSTAIEPIVTRTAATAMDRRMDTDTRLGSKRMKTLRIDACGLQCPGPVMKIKQAIDSITEGERIEIV
;
A
#
# COMPACT_ATOMS: atom_id res chain seq x y z
N TYR A 1 7.93 17.15 -3.34
CA TYR A 1 8.96 16.19 -2.99
C TYR A 1 10.22 16.52 -3.76
N TYR A 2 11.38 16.26 -3.17
CA TYR A 2 12.66 16.57 -3.79
C TYR A 2 12.95 15.59 -4.93
N PRO A 3 13.61 16.04 -5.99
CA PRO A 3 14.26 15.14 -6.94
C PRO A 3 15.12 14.14 -6.14
N ASP A 4 15.18 12.90 -6.59
CA ASP A 4 15.98 11.83 -5.98
C ASP A 4 15.52 11.35 -4.58
N ALA A 5 14.36 11.76 -4.10
CA ALA A 5 13.81 11.24 -2.84
C ALA A 5 13.50 9.74 -2.95
N LEU A 6 14.15 8.95 -2.12
CA LEU A 6 13.97 7.50 -2.07
C LEU A 6 12.80 7.10 -1.15
N PRO A 7 12.04 6.04 -1.49
CA PRO A 7 10.91 5.62 -0.71
C PRO A 7 11.32 5.07 0.66
N LEU A 8 10.59 5.48 1.70
CA LEU A 8 10.68 4.94 3.06
C LEU A 8 9.30 4.47 3.51
N THR A 9 9.21 3.25 3.99
CA THR A 9 7.99 2.67 4.57
C THR A 9 8.16 2.54 6.07
N ILE A 10 7.22 3.09 6.84
CA ILE A 10 7.18 2.98 8.30
C ILE A 10 5.90 2.24 8.70
N LYS A 11 6.04 1.26 9.59
CA LYS A 11 4.94 0.59 10.27
C LYS A 11 5.06 0.82 11.76
N LEU A 12 3.97 1.26 12.39
CA LEU A 12 3.86 1.41 13.84
C LEU A 12 2.93 0.35 14.42
N THR A 13 3.26 -0.12 15.62
CA THR A 13 2.38 -0.93 16.48
C THR A 13 2.12 -0.13 17.74
N PHE A 14 0.86 0.19 18.01
CA PHE A 14 0.46 1.03 19.14
C PHE A 14 -0.89 0.60 19.71
N ASP A 15 -1.14 0.99 20.94
CA ASP A 15 -2.44 0.83 21.58
C ASP A 15 -3.45 1.86 21.04
N PRO A 16 -4.59 1.45 20.49
CA PRO A 16 -5.57 2.39 19.93
C PRO A 16 -6.29 3.22 21.01
N ALA A 17 -6.26 2.83 22.28
CA ALA A 17 -6.91 3.60 23.34
C ALA A 17 -6.01 4.71 23.90
N SER A 18 -4.75 4.39 24.18
CA SER A 18 -3.79 5.33 24.81
C SER A 18 -2.81 5.97 23.83
N GLY A 19 -2.66 5.42 22.64
CA GLY A 19 -1.62 5.80 21.70
C GLY A 19 -0.23 5.28 22.05
N LYS A 20 -0.07 4.47 23.11
CA LYS A 20 1.22 3.95 23.55
C LYS A 20 1.89 3.13 22.46
N LEU A 21 3.16 3.41 22.18
CA LEU A 21 3.95 2.69 21.19
C LEU A 21 4.49 1.38 21.76
N TYR A 22 4.33 0.30 21.02
CA TYR A 22 4.87 -1.02 21.33
C TYR A 22 5.94 -1.47 20.34
N GLY A 23 5.97 -0.93 19.12
CA GLY A 23 6.94 -1.31 18.13
C GLY A 23 6.92 -0.43 16.89
N GLY A 24 8.00 -0.50 16.14
CA GLY A 24 8.13 0.15 14.83
C GLY A 24 8.97 -0.69 13.88
N GLN A 25 8.71 -0.55 12.59
CA GLN A 25 9.51 -1.11 11.51
C GLN A 25 9.72 -0.03 10.47
N CYS A 26 10.95 0.09 9.98
CA CYS A 26 11.29 0.99 8.87
C CYS A 26 11.97 0.18 7.77
N VAL A 27 11.54 0.39 6.53
CA VAL A 27 12.13 -0.23 5.34
C VAL A 27 12.33 0.84 4.28
N GLY A 28 13.54 0.96 3.75
CA GLY A 28 13.88 1.98 2.76
C GLY A 28 15.36 1.94 2.42
N TYR A 29 15.82 2.95 1.71
CA TYR A 29 17.20 3.05 1.24
C TYR A 29 18.03 4.06 2.04
N GLU A 30 17.42 5.18 2.47
CA GLU A 30 18.09 6.27 3.18
C GLU A 30 17.36 6.68 4.45
N GLY A 31 18.14 7.00 5.49
CA GLY A 31 17.63 7.52 6.75
C GLY A 31 16.72 6.56 7.53
N VAL A 32 16.80 5.26 7.24
CA VAL A 32 16.08 4.20 7.95
C VAL A 32 16.58 4.11 9.39
N ASP A 33 17.89 4.09 9.57
CA ASP A 33 18.60 4.09 10.85
C ASP A 33 18.16 5.25 11.74
N LYS A 34 18.23 6.47 11.23
CA LYS A 34 17.80 7.67 11.94
C LYS A 34 16.37 7.57 12.46
N ARG A 35 15.45 7.01 11.67
CA ARG A 35 14.02 6.94 12.03
C ARG A 35 13.72 5.82 12.99
N ILE A 36 14.34 4.65 12.81
CA ILE A 36 14.10 3.53 13.72
C ILE A 36 14.70 3.79 15.10
N ASP A 37 15.85 4.47 15.20
CA ASP A 37 16.46 4.84 16.47
C ASP A 37 15.59 5.82 17.26
N GLN A 38 14.97 6.79 16.59
CA GLN A 38 14.05 7.73 17.23
C GLN A 38 12.79 7.00 17.74
N ILE A 39 12.21 6.11 16.95
CA ILE A 39 11.07 5.28 17.38
C ILE A 39 11.46 4.42 18.60
N ALA A 40 12.62 3.78 18.56
CA ALA A 40 13.13 2.95 19.64
C ALA A 40 13.33 3.75 20.93
N LEU A 41 13.88 4.97 20.83
CA LEU A 41 14.07 5.87 21.97
C LEU A 41 12.73 6.29 22.60
N ILE A 42 11.74 6.62 21.77
CA ILE A 42 10.39 6.99 22.25
C ILE A 42 9.75 5.78 22.95
N ILE A 43 9.81 4.57 22.37
CA ILE A 43 9.29 3.35 22.98
C ILE A 43 9.99 3.07 24.33
N LYS A 44 11.32 3.18 24.38
CA LYS A 44 12.12 2.96 25.61
C LYS A 44 11.67 3.88 26.75
N ASN A 45 11.26 5.10 26.42
CA ASN A 45 10.78 6.09 27.39
C ASN A 45 9.27 5.98 27.68
N GLY A 46 8.61 4.91 27.23
CA GLY A 46 7.16 4.71 27.43
C GLY A 46 6.28 5.66 26.61
N GLY A 47 6.82 6.24 25.54
CA GLY A 47 6.15 7.24 24.74
C GLY A 47 5.04 6.72 23.85
N THR A 48 4.37 7.65 23.20
CA THR A 48 3.13 7.49 22.48
C THR A 48 3.26 7.95 21.02
N VAL A 49 2.25 7.71 20.21
CA VAL A 49 2.16 8.27 18.84
C VAL A 49 2.14 9.80 18.84
N TYR A 50 1.68 10.43 19.93
CA TYR A 50 1.67 11.90 20.06
C TYR A 50 3.07 12.47 20.24
N ASP A 51 3.99 11.70 20.82
CA ASP A 51 5.38 12.11 20.96
C ASP A 51 6.10 12.10 19.61
N LEU A 52 5.76 11.16 18.70
CA LEU A 52 6.25 11.19 17.32
C LEU A 52 5.89 12.46 16.56
N MET A 53 4.71 13.04 16.86
CA MET A 53 4.24 14.29 16.22
C MET A 53 5.01 15.52 16.70
N LYS A 54 5.61 15.46 17.90
CA LYS A 54 6.29 16.57 18.58
C LYS A 54 7.80 16.56 18.40
N VAL A 55 8.36 15.52 17.78
CA VAL A 55 9.82 15.46 17.59
C VAL A 55 10.28 16.62 16.72
N GLU A 56 11.16 17.45 17.27
CA GLU A 56 11.88 18.48 16.53
C GLU A 56 13.06 17.86 15.79
N HIS A 57 12.95 17.81 14.47
CA HIS A 57 13.97 17.21 13.62
C HIS A 57 14.94 18.28 13.12
N THR A 58 16.22 17.91 13.09
CA THR A 58 17.20 18.68 12.34
C THR A 58 16.81 18.68 10.88
N TYR A 59 16.50 19.86 10.33
CA TYR A 59 15.99 20.02 8.99
C TYR A 59 16.88 20.95 8.15
N ALA A 60 17.22 20.47 6.96
CA ALA A 60 17.67 21.32 5.85
C ALA A 60 17.23 20.66 4.54
N PRO A 61 16.82 21.43 3.51
CA PRO A 61 16.26 20.90 2.27
C PRO A 61 17.04 19.74 1.62
N PRO A 62 18.40 19.76 1.56
CA PRO A 62 19.15 18.66 0.93
C PRO A 62 19.07 17.33 1.71
N PHE A 63 18.72 17.35 3.00
CA PHE A 63 18.82 16.18 3.87
C PHE A 63 17.49 15.63 4.33
N SER A 64 16.43 16.44 4.33
CA SER A 64 15.12 16.02 4.84
C SER A 64 14.02 16.97 4.38
N SER A 65 12.77 16.51 4.38
CA SER A 65 11.61 17.37 4.23
C SER A 65 11.24 18.05 5.56
N ALA A 66 10.56 19.19 5.51
CA ALA A 66 10.11 19.92 6.70
C ALA A 66 9.19 19.08 7.61
N LYS A 67 8.44 18.16 7.05
CA LYS A 67 7.69 17.12 7.78
C LYS A 67 8.41 15.79 7.64
N ASP A 68 9.09 15.37 8.71
CA ASP A 68 9.78 14.08 8.73
C ASP A 68 8.76 12.91 8.66
N PRO A 69 9.11 11.80 8.01
CA PRO A 69 8.27 10.60 7.94
C PRO A 69 7.75 10.10 9.30
N ILE A 70 8.51 10.27 10.38
CA ILE A 70 8.07 9.90 11.74
C ILE A 70 6.89 10.76 12.19
N ALA A 71 6.97 12.07 11.99
CA ALA A 71 5.86 12.96 12.32
C ALA A 71 4.62 12.62 11.48
N ILE A 72 4.80 12.31 10.19
CA ILE A 72 3.70 11.86 9.32
C ILE A 72 3.09 10.55 9.82
N ALA A 73 3.90 9.60 10.28
CA ALA A 73 3.41 8.35 10.88
C ALA A 73 2.63 8.63 12.17
N GLY A 74 3.10 9.54 13.02
CA GLY A 74 2.38 10.01 14.21
C GLY A 74 1.03 10.66 13.87
N TYR A 75 0.97 11.56 12.89
CA TYR A 75 -0.29 12.17 12.42
C TYR A 75 -1.26 11.12 11.87
N THR A 76 -0.75 10.15 11.13
CA THR A 76 -1.57 9.05 10.59
C THR A 76 -2.17 8.21 11.72
N ALA A 77 -1.35 7.84 12.72
CA ALA A 77 -1.81 7.11 13.90
C ALA A 77 -2.84 7.91 14.71
N ASN A 78 -2.61 9.21 14.92
CA ASN A 78 -3.57 10.10 15.58
C ASN A 78 -4.91 10.16 14.83
N ASN A 79 -4.90 10.25 13.51
CA ASN A 79 -6.13 10.23 12.71
C ASN A 79 -6.91 8.91 12.85
N ILE A 80 -6.21 7.79 13.05
CA ILE A 80 -6.83 6.50 13.31
C ILE A 80 -7.47 6.46 14.70
N ILE A 81 -6.73 6.85 15.73
CA ILE A 81 -7.17 6.88 17.14
C ILE A 81 -8.39 7.79 17.33
N SER A 82 -8.34 8.99 16.75
CA SER A 82 -9.42 9.98 16.85
C SER A 82 -10.66 9.61 16.03
N GLY A 83 -10.62 8.52 15.25
CA GLY A 83 -11.69 8.18 14.32
C GLY A 83 -11.79 9.09 13.09
N ALA A 84 -10.87 10.04 12.94
CA ALA A 84 -10.84 10.95 11.80
C ALA A 84 -10.52 10.24 10.48
N MET A 85 -9.88 9.06 10.55
CA MET A 85 -9.64 8.16 9.42
C MET A 85 -9.79 6.70 9.87
N PRO A 86 -10.99 6.13 9.82
CA PRO A 86 -11.17 4.71 10.02
C PRO A 86 -10.41 3.90 8.97
N ILE A 87 -9.75 2.83 9.40
CA ILE A 87 -8.97 1.96 8.52
C ILE A 87 -9.51 0.54 8.47
N VAL A 88 -9.16 -0.15 7.41
CA VAL A 88 -9.26 -1.60 7.24
C VAL A 88 -7.89 -2.14 6.83
N THR A 89 -7.55 -3.33 7.27
CA THR A 89 -6.32 -4.01 6.89
C THR A 89 -6.54 -4.97 5.73
N TRP A 90 -5.48 -5.31 5.00
CA TRP A 90 -5.56 -6.30 3.93
C TRP A 90 -6.08 -7.67 4.40
N ARG A 91 -5.76 -8.09 5.65
CA ARG A 91 -6.26 -9.35 6.23
C ARG A 91 -7.77 -9.34 6.39
N GLN A 92 -8.33 -8.21 6.80
CA GLN A 92 -9.77 -8.06 6.94
C GLN A 92 -10.47 -8.11 5.58
N ILE A 93 -9.86 -7.57 4.52
CA ILE A 93 -10.41 -7.68 3.15
C ILE A 93 -10.30 -9.10 2.63
N ALA A 94 -9.14 -9.76 2.79
CA ALA A 94 -8.92 -11.12 2.29
C ALA A 94 -9.82 -12.18 2.92
N GLY A 95 -10.29 -11.95 4.15
CA GLY A 95 -11.17 -12.87 4.90
C GLY A 95 -12.65 -12.43 4.97
N ALA A 96 -13.00 -11.32 4.30
CA ALA A 96 -14.36 -10.78 4.40
C ALA A 96 -15.31 -11.39 3.37
N ASP A 97 -16.58 -11.55 3.79
CA ASP A 97 -17.68 -11.58 2.84
C ASP A 97 -17.91 -10.14 2.34
N LEU A 98 -17.72 -9.94 1.04
CA LEU A 98 -17.81 -8.64 0.39
C LEU A 98 -19.22 -8.31 -0.11
N SER A 99 -20.24 -9.14 0.19
CA SER A 99 -21.63 -8.92 -0.29
C SER A 99 -22.19 -7.57 0.15
N ASP A 100 -21.89 -7.13 1.38
CA ASP A 100 -22.34 -5.86 1.96
C ASP A 100 -21.26 -4.77 1.96
N ILE A 101 -20.15 -4.99 1.24
CA ILE A 101 -19.01 -4.09 1.17
C ILE A 101 -18.78 -3.68 -0.28
N LEU A 102 -18.67 -2.39 -0.52
CA LEU A 102 -18.15 -1.86 -1.77
C LEU A 102 -16.63 -1.60 -1.63
N LEU A 103 -15.84 -2.27 -2.42
CA LEU A 103 -14.41 -1.93 -2.58
C LEU A 103 -14.29 -0.82 -3.63
N LEU A 104 -13.79 0.35 -3.23
CA LEU A 104 -13.65 1.53 -4.07
C LEU A 104 -12.18 1.82 -4.35
N ASP A 105 -11.76 1.67 -5.60
CA ASP A 105 -10.44 2.06 -6.08
C ASP A 105 -10.46 3.50 -6.57
N VAL A 106 -9.72 4.37 -5.89
CA VAL A 106 -9.61 5.79 -6.26
C VAL A 106 -8.32 6.12 -7.00
N ARG A 107 -7.66 5.12 -7.55
CA ARG A 107 -6.53 5.28 -8.47
C ARG A 107 -7.04 5.66 -9.85
N ILE A 108 -6.12 6.13 -10.70
CA ILE A 108 -6.43 6.36 -12.11
C ILE A 108 -6.79 5.04 -12.81
N ARG A 109 -7.50 5.12 -13.95
CA ARG A 109 -8.00 3.94 -14.66
C ARG A 109 -6.89 3.00 -15.12
N GLU A 110 -5.76 3.54 -15.49
CA GLU A 110 -4.58 2.80 -15.93
C GLU A 110 -3.98 1.96 -14.79
N GLU A 111 -3.90 2.52 -13.56
CA GLU A 111 -3.45 1.79 -12.38
C GLU A 111 -4.41 0.63 -12.03
N HIS A 112 -5.72 0.86 -12.17
CA HIS A 112 -6.74 -0.15 -11.94
C HIS A 112 -6.68 -1.27 -12.98
N ALA A 113 -6.55 -0.92 -14.26
CA ALA A 113 -6.45 -1.88 -15.35
C ALA A 113 -5.20 -2.76 -15.27
N PHE A 114 -4.09 -2.21 -14.74
CA PHE A 114 -2.85 -2.94 -14.52
C PHE A 114 -2.95 -3.99 -13.39
N GLY A 115 -3.84 -3.77 -12.44
CA GLY A 115 -4.14 -4.71 -11.35
C GLY A 115 -4.98 -4.06 -10.27
N ALA A 116 -5.99 -4.78 -9.79
CA ALA A 116 -6.95 -4.29 -8.82
C ALA A 116 -7.32 -5.37 -7.79
N ILE A 117 -7.92 -4.96 -6.68
CA ILE A 117 -8.54 -5.92 -5.76
C ILE A 117 -9.79 -6.49 -6.46
N PRO A 118 -9.94 -7.82 -6.57
CA PRO A 118 -11.05 -8.42 -7.25
C PRO A 118 -12.41 -7.91 -6.74
N GLY A 119 -13.31 -7.57 -7.66
CA GLY A 119 -14.65 -7.04 -7.36
C GLY A 119 -14.68 -5.55 -6.98
N SER A 120 -13.54 -4.84 -7.06
CA SER A 120 -13.53 -3.39 -6.82
C SER A 120 -14.10 -2.59 -7.99
N VAL A 121 -14.75 -1.47 -7.63
CA VAL A 121 -15.22 -0.44 -8.57
C VAL A 121 -14.17 0.67 -8.63
N ASN A 122 -13.85 1.15 -9.84
CA ASN A 122 -12.90 2.24 -10.01
C ASN A 122 -13.62 3.57 -10.27
N ILE A 123 -13.38 4.51 -9.37
CA ILE A 123 -13.73 5.93 -9.53
C ILE A 123 -12.50 6.75 -9.14
N PRO A 124 -11.76 7.29 -10.10
CA PRO A 124 -10.61 8.14 -9.81
C PRO A 124 -10.94 9.27 -8.83
N LEU A 125 -10.00 9.62 -7.96
CA LEU A 125 -10.20 10.62 -6.90
C LEU A 125 -10.72 11.96 -7.46
N GLU A 126 -10.24 12.37 -8.61
CA GLU A 126 -10.63 13.59 -9.30
C GLU A 126 -12.10 13.59 -9.73
N GLU A 127 -12.63 12.40 -10.08
CA GLU A 127 -14.02 12.21 -10.50
C GLU A 127 -14.98 11.95 -9.32
N LEU A 128 -14.45 11.62 -8.14
CA LEU A 128 -15.23 11.10 -7.02
C LEU A 128 -16.38 12.05 -6.62
N ARG A 129 -16.12 13.36 -6.57
CA ARG A 129 -17.14 14.36 -6.19
C ARG A 129 -18.32 14.43 -7.15
N SER A 130 -18.08 14.28 -8.44
CA SER A 130 -19.15 14.31 -9.46
C SER A 130 -19.90 12.99 -9.57
N ARG A 131 -19.37 11.90 -9.02
CA ARG A 131 -19.89 10.55 -9.14
C ARG A 131 -20.38 9.94 -7.83
N LEU A 132 -20.57 10.76 -6.79
CA LEU A 132 -21.06 10.31 -5.47
C LEU A 132 -22.42 9.60 -5.55
N GLY A 133 -23.29 10.01 -6.48
CA GLY A 133 -24.60 9.41 -6.71
C GLY A 133 -24.56 7.95 -7.20
N GLU A 134 -23.41 7.47 -7.66
CA GLU A 134 -23.23 6.06 -8.06
C GLU A 134 -22.95 5.14 -6.88
N LEU A 135 -22.65 5.71 -5.70
CA LEU A 135 -22.22 4.95 -4.54
C LEU A 135 -23.40 4.60 -3.61
N PRO A 136 -23.49 3.36 -3.13
CA PRO A 136 -24.57 2.94 -2.24
C PRO A 136 -24.39 3.52 -0.82
N HIS A 137 -25.42 4.15 -0.28
CA HIS A 137 -25.44 4.67 1.10
C HIS A 137 -25.65 3.59 2.18
N ASN A 138 -26.16 2.44 1.78
CA ASN A 138 -26.53 1.33 2.68
C ASN A 138 -25.44 0.27 2.84
N LYS A 139 -24.30 0.40 2.12
CA LYS A 139 -23.17 -0.51 2.21
C LYS A 139 -21.97 0.14 2.91
N ALA A 140 -21.11 -0.69 3.49
CA ALA A 140 -19.79 -0.25 3.89
C ALA A 140 -18.93 0.02 2.65
N ILE A 141 -18.16 1.11 2.66
CA ILE A 141 -17.24 1.47 1.54
C ILE A 141 -15.81 1.36 2.04
N TYR A 142 -15.06 0.42 1.49
CA TYR A 142 -13.63 0.29 1.75
C TYR A 142 -12.86 0.88 0.58
N VAL A 143 -12.24 2.03 0.84
CA VAL A 143 -11.52 2.81 -0.16
C VAL A 143 -10.06 2.40 -0.19
N TYR A 144 -9.48 2.31 -1.37
CA TYR A 144 -8.05 2.16 -1.50
C TYR A 144 -7.46 2.97 -2.65
N CYS A 145 -6.18 3.28 -2.52
CA CYS A 145 -5.34 3.78 -3.61
C CYS A 145 -4.02 3.01 -3.64
N ALA A 146 -2.98 3.54 -4.26
CA ALA A 146 -1.69 2.85 -4.32
C ALA A 146 -1.09 2.58 -2.93
N VAL A 147 -1.04 3.62 -2.05
CA VAL A 147 -0.36 3.53 -0.74
C VAL A 147 -1.16 4.08 0.46
N GLY A 148 -2.22 4.89 0.23
CA GLY A 148 -3.11 5.36 1.30
C GLY A 148 -3.52 6.84 1.27
N LEU A 149 -2.72 7.76 0.69
CA LEU A 149 -3.02 9.20 0.71
C LEU A 149 -4.29 9.57 -0.06
N ARG A 150 -4.42 9.14 -1.31
CA ARG A 150 -5.64 9.38 -2.12
C ARG A 150 -6.85 8.73 -1.45
N GLY A 151 -6.66 7.54 -0.84
CA GLY A 151 -7.69 6.88 -0.05
C GLY A 151 -8.13 7.70 1.16
N TYR A 152 -7.20 8.31 1.89
CA TYR A 152 -7.51 9.25 2.98
C TYR A 152 -8.35 10.44 2.50
N LEU A 153 -7.96 11.06 1.39
CA LEU A 153 -8.72 12.19 0.81
C LEU A 153 -10.13 11.75 0.37
N ALA A 154 -10.25 10.57 -0.22
CA ALA A 154 -11.54 10.01 -0.60
C ALA A 154 -12.44 9.74 0.61
N VAL A 155 -11.89 9.18 1.71
CA VAL A 155 -12.66 9.01 2.97
C VAL A 155 -13.17 10.36 3.46
N LYS A 156 -12.36 11.42 3.43
CA LYS A 156 -12.79 12.77 3.83
C LYS A 156 -13.91 13.32 2.92
N ILE A 157 -13.79 13.12 1.61
CA ILE A 157 -14.85 13.51 0.65
C ILE A 157 -16.14 12.77 0.97
N LEU A 158 -16.09 11.45 1.07
CA LEU A 158 -17.28 10.62 1.32
C LEU A 158 -17.93 10.93 2.66
N SER A 159 -17.16 11.02 3.74
CA SER A 159 -17.68 11.37 5.06
C SER A 159 -18.31 12.76 5.09
N GLY A 160 -17.72 13.75 4.38
CA GLY A 160 -18.28 15.08 4.24
C GLY A 160 -19.59 15.14 3.45
N HIS A 161 -19.91 14.10 2.67
CA HIS A 161 -21.15 13.97 1.90
C HIS A 161 -22.13 12.93 2.52
N GLY A 162 -21.94 12.60 3.81
CA GLY A 162 -22.90 11.80 4.56
C GLY A 162 -22.73 10.28 4.51
N PHE A 163 -21.69 9.77 3.87
CA PHE A 163 -21.35 8.35 3.93
C PHE A 163 -20.74 8.01 5.30
N ARG A 164 -21.40 7.17 6.09
CA ARG A 164 -21.05 6.93 7.51
C ARG A 164 -20.10 5.77 7.73
N ASN A 165 -20.15 4.75 6.88
CA ASN A 165 -19.34 3.54 7.04
C ASN A 165 -18.26 3.47 5.95
N VAL A 166 -17.27 4.37 6.04
CA VAL A 166 -16.18 4.47 5.09
C VAL A 166 -14.86 4.20 5.79
N LYS A 167 -14.02 3.31 5.23
CA LYS A 167 -12.71 2.98 5.76
C LYS A 167 -11.65 3.02 4.67
N ASN A 168 -10.43 3.46 5.03
CA ASN A 168 -9.29 3.46 4.13
C ASN A 168 -8.46 2.17 4.31
N LEU A 169 -8.10 1.50 3.21
CA LEU A 169 -7.18 0.37 3.26
C LEU A 169 -5.77 0.83 3.64
N SER A 170 -5.34 0.42 4.82
CA SER A 170 -3.99 0.72 5.33
C SER A 170 -2.92 0.11 4.44
N GLY A 171 -2.00 0.94 3.96
CA GLY A 171 -0.93 0.56 3.03
C GLY A 171 -1.37 0.40 1.56
N GLY A 172 -2.67 0.58 1.27
CA GLY A 172 -3.23 0.58 -0.08
C GLY A 172 -3.03 -0.71 -0.87
N TYR A 173 -3.19 -0.61 -2.18
CA TYR A 173 -3.03 -1.74 -3.10
C TYR A 173 -1.64 -2.37 -3.05
N LYS A 174 -0.59 -1.56 -2.88
CA LYS A 174 0.79 -2.05 -2.79
C LYS A 174 0.96 -3.08 -1.67
N THR A 175 0.44 -2.77 -0.47
CA THR A 175 0.51 -3.71 0.66
C THR A 175 -0.39 -4.92 0.45
N TYR A 176 -1.59 -4.73 -0.09
CA TYR A 176 -2.52 -5.82 -0.38
C TYR A 176 -1.93 -6.81 -1.38
N SER A 177 -1.48 -6.36 -2.55
CA SER A 177 -0.93 -7.23 -3.60
C SER A 177 0.29 -8.01 -3.10
N THR A 178 1.25 -7.33 -2.47
CA THR A 178 2.45 -7.98 -1.92
C THR A 178 2.13 -9.01 -0.84
N ALA A 179 1.08 -8.81 -0.06
CA ALA A 179 0.70 -9.73 1.02
C ALA A 179 -0.08 -10.95 0.52
N ILE A 180 -0.84 -10.82 -0.58
CA ILE A 180 -1.68 -11.88 -1.15
C ILE A 180 -0.88 -12.79 -2.10
N GLU A 181 0.05 -12.23 -2.90
CA GLU A 181 0.87 -13.01 -3.84
C GLU A 181 1.55 -14.25 -3.23
N PRO A 182 2.21 -14.19 -2.06
CA PRO A 182 2.82 -15.37 -1.45
C PRO A 182 1.81 -16.43 -1.02
N ILE A 183 0.58 -16.04 -0.72
CA ILE A 183 -0.50 -16.97 -0.32
C ILE A 183 -0.99 -17.74 -1.52
N VAL A 184 -1.20 -17.08 -2.65
CA VAL A 184 -1.65 -17.69 -3.90
C VAL A 184 -0.59 -18.63 -4.46
N THR A 185 0.68 -18.22 -4.48
CA THR A 185 1.80 -19.09 -4.93
C THR A 185 2.01 -20.30 -4.02
N ARG A 186 1.86 -20.17 -2.70
CA ARG A 186 1.94 -21.32 -1.78
C ARG A 186 0.78 -22.30 -1.98
N THR A 187 -0.43 -21.83 -2.20
CA THR A 187 -1.59 -22.70 -2.45
C THR A 187 -1.49 -23.39 -3.80
N ALA A 188 -1.00 -22.72 -4.83
CA ALA A 188 -0.74 -23.31 -6.14
C ALA A 188 0.41 -24.31 -6.11
N ALA A 189 1.52 -24.01 -5.42
CA ALA A 189 2.65 -24.92 -5.23
C ALA A 189 2.24 -26.19 -4.47
N THR A 190 1.44 -26.07 -3.40
CA THR A 190 0.92 -27.24 -2.65
C THR A 190 -0.07 -28.09 -3.46
N ALA A 191 -0.82 -27.46 -4.38
CA ALA A 191 -1.72 -28.19 -5.29
C ALA A 191 -0.94 -28.86 -6.44
N MET A 192 0.18 -28.28 -6.86
CA MET A 192 1.05 -28.80 -7.90
C MET A 192 1.96 -29.93 -7.40
N ASP A 193 2.45 -29.82 -6.16
CA ASP A 193 3.28 -30.85 -5.50
C ASP A 193 2.51 -32.17 -5.28
N ARG A 194 1.18 -32.13 -5.12
CA ARG A 194 0.33 -33.32 -5.06
C ARG A 194 0.08 -33.98 -6.42
N ARG A 195 0.44 -33.31 -7.53
CA ARG A 195 0.30 -33.86 -8.89
C ARG A 195 1.63 -34.29 -9.54
N MET A 196 2.77 -33.96 -8.91
CA MET A 196 4.10 -34.22 -9.48
C MET A 196 4.81 -35.44 -8.95
N ASP A 197 4.10 -36.37 -8.29
CA ASP A 197 4.68 -37.70 -7.91
C ASP A 197 4.57 -38.76 -9.01
N THR A 198 4.21 -38.35 -10.22
CA THR A 198 4.26 -39.21 -11.41
C THR A 198 4.62 -38.40 -12.64
N ASP A 199 5.86 -37.96 -12.81
CA ASP A 199 6.56 -38.07 -14.10
C ASP A 199 7.97 -37.47 -14.04
N THR A 200 8.95 -38.33 -14.11
CA THR A 200 10.37 -37.96 -14.19
C THR A 200 10.76 -37.90 -15.68
N ARG A 201 11.49 -36.83 -16.03
CA ARG A 201 12.27 -36.58 -17.26
C ARG A 201 11.61 -35.71 -18.31
N LEU A 202 12.10 -34.46 -18.35
CA LEU A 202 12.40 -33.77 -19.62
C LEU A 202 13.26 -32.53 -19.41
N GLY A 203 14.26 -32.36 -20.23
CA GLY A 203 15.35 -31.41 -20.29
C GLY A 203 15.12 -29.92 -19.94
N SER A 204 16.11 -29.35 -19.29
CA SER A 204 16.19 -27.92 -18.99
C SER A 204 16.39 -27.09 -20.27
N LYS A 205 15.32 -26.51 -20.78
CA LYS A 205 15.43 -25.35 -21.69
C LYS A 205 15.79 -24.10 -20.89
N ARG A 206 16.94 -23.52 -21.18
CA ARG A 206 17.38 -22.22 -20.64
C ARG A 206 16.34 -21.17 -21.02
N MET A 207 15.55 -20.68 -20.06
CA MET A 207 14.62 -19.57 -20.28
C MET A 207 15.41 -18.29 -20.53
N LYS A 208 15.05 -17.57 -21.57
CA LYS A 208 15.62 -16.24 -21.86
C LYS A 208 14.98 -15.21 -20.94
N THR A 209 15.81 -14.44 -20.22
CA THR A 209 15.34 -13.42 -19.29
C THR A 209 15.51 -12.05 -19.91
N LEU A 210 14.43 -11.28 -20.03
CA LEU A 210 14.43 -9.89 -20.42
C LEU A 210 14.55 -9.04 -19.13
N ARG A 211 15.64 -8.30 -18.97
CA ARG A 211 15.82 -7.37 -17.85
C ARG A 211 15.34 -5.98 -18.22
N ILE A 212 14.51 -5.38 -17.36
CA ILE A 212 14.01 -4.02 -17.52
C ILE A 212 14.48 -3.22 -16.33
N ASP A 213 15.30 -2.22 -16.60
CA ASP A 213 15.65 -1.18 -15.63
C ASP A 213 14.52 -0.16 -15.58
N ALA A 214 13.81 -0.13 -14.45
CA ALA A 214 12.75 0.82 -14.15
C ALA A 214 13.17 1.86 -13.11
N CYS A 215 14.44 1.84 -12.67
CA CYS A 215 14.98 2.81 -11.71
C CYS A 215 14.96 4.23 -12.29
N GLY A 216 14.65 5.21 -11.45
CA GLY A 216 14.69 6.63 -11.80
C GLY A 216 13.53 7.16 -12.65
N LEU A 217 12.53 6.33 -12.98
CA LEU A 217 11.36 6.79 -13.70
C LEU A 217 10.26 7.24 -12.74
N GLN A 218 9.71 8.43 -12.98
CA GLN A 218 8.50 8.90 -12.28
C GLN A 218 7.26 8.17 -12.81
N CYS A 219 6.32 7.88 -11.91
CA CYS A 219 5.02 7.32 -12.29
C CYS A 219 4.27 8.28 -13.25
N PRO A 220 3.73 7.81 -14.42
CA PRO A 220 3.44 6.44 -14.81
C PRO A 220 4.55 5.74 -15.63
N GLY A 221 5.75 6.32 -15.76
CA GLY A 221 6.83 5.83 -16.63
C GLY A 221 7.22 4.35 -16.42
N PRO A 222 7.44 3.86 -15.17
CA PRO A 222 7.73 2.45 -14.93
C PRO A 222 6.63 1.51 -15.41
N VAL A 223 5.37 1.88 -15.18
CA VAL A 223 4.18 1.11 -15.56
C VAL A 223 4.10 0.95 -17.07
N MET A 224 4.37 2.01 -17.82
CA MET A 224 4.36 2.00 -19.30
C MET A 224 5.45 1.12 -19.87
N LYS A 225 6.68 1.19 -19.33
CA LYS A 225 7.80 0.34 -19.79
C LYS A 225 7.55 -1.14 -19.51
N ILE A 226 7.02 -1.47 -18.32
CA ILE A 226 6.69 -2.84 -17.94
C ILE A 226 5.59 -3.39 -18.85
N LYS A 227 4.54 -2.61 -19.13
CA LYS A 227 3.47 -3.00 -20.04
C LYS A 227 4.00 -3.30 -21.45
N GLN A 228 4.82 -2.41 -22.01
CA GLN A 228 5.44 -2.61 -23.33
C GLN A 228 6.28 -3.91 -23.38
N ALA A 229 6.99 -4.23 -22.29
CA ALA A 229 7.78 -5.44 -22.21
C ALA A 229 6.91 -6.69 -22.08
N ILE A 230 5.81 -6.63 -21.31
CA ILE A 230 4.82 -7.73 -21.22
C ILE A 230 4.20 -7.99 -22.59
N ASP A 231 3.82 -6.96 -23.33
CA ASP A 231 3.22 -7.07 -24.66
C ASP A 231 4.21 -7.63 -25.71
N SER A 232 5.54 -7.61 -25.43
CA SER A 232 6.60 -8.10 -26.30
C SER A 232 7.11 -9.50 -25.95
N ILE A 233 6.65 -10.09 -24.86
CA ILE A 233 7.12 -11.38 -24.36
C ILE A 233 6.53 -12.55 -25.18
N THR A 234 7.36 -13.53 -25.48
CA THR A 234 6.94 -14.75 -26.13
C THR A 234 6.94 -15.94 -25.17
N GLU A 235 6.21 -16.98 -25.48
CA GLU A 235 6.09 -18.18 -24.64
C GLU A 235 7.49 -18.78 -24.34
N GLY A 236 7.84 -18.90 -23.06
CA GLY A 236 9.13 -19.39 -22.59
C GLY A 236 10.17 -18.30 -22.24
N GLU A 237 9.79 -17.01 -22.25
CA GLU A 237 10.64 -15.92 -21.79
C GLU A 237 10.22 -15.42 -20.39
N ARG A 238 11.16 -14.80 -19.66
CA ARG A 238 10.96 -14.25 -18.31
C ARG A 238 11.33 -12.78 -18.29
N ILE A 239 10.54 -11.95 -17.60
CA ILE A 239 10.87 -10.56 -17.30
C ILE A 239 11.47 -10.46 -15.89
N GLU A 240 12.61 -9.80 -15.77
CA GLU A 240 13.19 -9.37 -14.50
C GLU A 240 13.23 -7.84 -14.48
N ILE A 241 12.58 -7.24 -13.47
CA ILE A 241 12.51 -5.79 -13.28
C ILE A 241 13.52 -5.43 -12.19
N VAL A 242 14.45 -4.55 -12.52
CA VAL A 242 15.53 -4.08 -11.63
C VAL A 242 15.30 -2.61 -11.28
#